data_4a885b425fdb950e6f7cea7ada39d324
#
_entry.id   4a885b425fdb950e6f7cea7ada39d324
#
_cell.length_a   1.000
_cell.length_b   1.000
_cell.length_c   1.000
_cell.angle_alpha   90.00
_cell.angle_beta   90.00
_cell.angle_gamma   90.00
#
_symmetry.space_group_name_H-M   'P 1'
#
loop_
_entity.id
_entity.type
_entity.pdbx_description
1 polymer ?
#
loop_
_entity_poly.entity_id
_entity_poly.type
_entity_poly.pdbx_seq_one_letter_code
_entity_poly.pdbx_strand_id
1 'polypeptide(L)'
;MTTLRFSPHIDSRGSLLPLDFRALPLDPKRIFLVTEVPPGTVRGGHGPGTGKQLLVATGGPVQIVVQRGSGQRDHVNLCCVGEACLLETGDVAWIRYCAAGSALLVLADTPYDPEGYVYSDAAPTDLEWQESFP
;
A
#
# COMPACT_ATOMS: atom_id res chain seq x y z
N MET A 1 -1.53 -2.37 13.73
CA MET A 1 -1.24 -2.20 12.30
C MET A 1 0.25 -2.33 12.07
N THR A 2 0.64 -2.97 10.96
CA THR A 2 2.05 -3.21 10.70
C THR A 2 2.55 -2.29 9.59
N THR A 3 3.42 -1.35 9.99
CA THR A 3 4.21 -0.55 9.06
C THR A 3 5.66 -1.01 9.13
N LEU A 4 6.34 -0.97 7.99
CA LEU A 4 7.75 -1.34 7.87
C LEU A 4 8.49 -0.24 7.12
N ARG A 5 9.80 -0.28 7.21
CA ARG A 5 10.65 0.63 6.45
C ARG A 5 11.83 -0.13 5.88
N PHE A 6 11.99 -0.02 4.57
CA PHE A 6 13.15 -0.50 3.84
C PHE A 6 14.01 0.71 3.51
N SER A 7 15.32 0.60 3.70
CA SER A 7 16.21 1.76 3.57
C SER A 7 16.71 1.92 2.13
N PRO A 8 16.35 3.02 1.45
CA PRO A 8 16.90 3.29 0.14
C PRO A 8 18.33 3.82 0.24
N HIS A 9 19.13 3.58 -0.81
CA HIS A 9 20.41 4.22 -1.02
C HIS A 9 20.18 5.44 -1.92
N ILE A 10 20.42 6.63 -1.39
CA ILE A 10 20.11 7.88 -2.05
C ILE A 10 21.41 8.64 -2.31
N ASP A 11 21.61 9.06 -3.56
CA ASP A 11 22.71 9.94 -3.94
C ASP A 11 22.25 10.89 -5.08
N SER A 12 23.20 11.63 -5.68
CA SER A 12 22.88 12.58 -6.75
C SER A 12 22.28 11.92 -8.01
N ARG A 13 22.39 10.61 -8.15
CA ARG A 13 21.87 9.85 -9.29
C ARG A 13 20.45 9.34 -9.05
N GLY A 14 19.91 9.44 -7.82
CA GLY A 14 18.58 8.99 -7.45
C GLY A 14 18.56 8.04 -6.26
N SER A 15 17.49 7.26 -6.18
CA SER A 15 17.26 6.30 -5.09
C SER A 15 17.29 4.88 -5.62
N LEU A 16 18.00 4.01 -4.91
CA LEU A 16 17.99 2.58 -5.15
C LEU A 16 17.35 1.90 -3.91
N LEU A 17 16.25 1.20 -4.11
CA LEU A 17 15.55 0.52 -3.03
C LEU A 17 15.72 -0.99 -3.17
N PRO A 18 16.60 -1.62 -2.39
CA PRO A 18 16.70 -3.07 -2.38
C PRO A 18 15.61 -3.67 -1.49
N LEU A 19 14.97 -4.72 -1.97
CA LEU A 19 14.03 -5.53 -1.19
C LEU A 19 14.58 -6.94 -1.11
N ASP A 20 15.35 -7.20 -0.05
CA ASP A 20 15.88 -8.54 0.20
C ASP A 20 14.74 -9.41 0.72
N PHE A 21 14.45 -10.51 0.01
CA PHE A 21 13.34 -11.39 0.36
C PHE A 21 13.47 -11.98 1.77
N ARG A 22 14.70 -12.10 2.27
CA ARG A 22 14.92 -12.56 3.66
C ARG A 22 14.42 -11.58 4.71
N ALA A 23 14.28 -10.31 4.34
CA ALA A 23 13.81 -9.26 5.24
C ALA A 23 12.30 -8.97 5.11
N LEU A 24 11.60 -9.65 4.19
CA LEU A 24 10.19 -9.43 3.96
C LEU A 24 9.31 -10.17 4.97
N PRO A 25 8.13 -9.64 5.33
CA PRO A 25 7.19 -10.29 6.24
C PRO A 25 6.33 -11.35 5.54
N LEU A 26 6.59 -11.64 4.27
CA LEU A 26 5.89 -12.62 3.46
C LEU A 26 6.84 -13.19 2.40
N ASP A 27 6.44 -14.31 1.78
CA ASP A 27 7.19 -14.94 0.70
C ASP A 27 6.49 -14.60 -0.63
N PRO A 28 6.99 -13.63 -1.40
CA PRO A 28 6.28 -13.13 -2.57
C PRO A 28 6.13 -14.19 -3.66
N LYS A 29 4.94 -14.29 -4.19
CA LYS A 29 4.61 -15.10 -5.37
C LYS A 29 4.24 -14.23 -6.56
N ARG A 30 3.94 -12.96 -6.32
CA ARG A 30 3.51 -12.01 -7.34
C ARG A 30 3.92 -10.60 -6.93
N ILE A 31 4.33 -9.80 -7.92
CA ILE A 31 4.68 -8.40 -7.75
C ILE A 31 3.93 -7.60 -8.81
N PHE A 32 3.40 -6.45 -8.42
CA PHE A 32 2.84 -5.51 -9.39
C PHE A 32 3.10 -4.08 -8.96
N LEU A 33 3.08 -3.17 -9.94
CA LEU A 33 3.29 -1.74 -9.74
C LEU A 33 2.01 -0.97 -10.03
N VAL A 34 1.75 0.05 -9.24
CA VAL A 34 0.73 1.06 -9.52
C VAL A 34 1.45 2.39 -9.67
N THR A 35 1.45 2.93 -10.88
CA THR A 35 2.19 4.13 -11.23
C THR A 35 1.34 5.06 -12.09
N GLU A 36 1.81 6.29 -12.27
CA GLU A 36 1.20 7.28 -13.16
C GLU A 36 -0.25 7.60 -12.79
N VAL A 37 -0.56 7.50 -11.52
CA VAL A 37 -1.89 7.84 -11.01
C VAL A 37 -2.01 9.37 -10.94
N PRO A 38 -3.07 9.97 -11.50
CA PRO A 38 -3.27 11.41 -11.36
C PRO A 38 -3.31 11.85 -9.90
N PRO A 39 -2.65 12.97 -9.54
CA PRO A 39 -2.61 13.44 -8.16
C PRO A 39 -3.99 13.57 -7.54
N GLY A 40 -4.15 13.08 -6.31
CA GLY A 40 -5.40 13.10 -5.56
C GLY A 40 -6.36 11.96 -5.85
N THR A 41 -6.04 11.09 -6.80
CA THR A 41 -6.89 9.95 -7.14
C THR A 41 -6.82 8.88 -6.06
N VAL A 42 -7.97 8.33 -5.70
CA VAL A 42 -8.10 7.21 -4.78
C VAL A 42 -8.37 5.94 -5.58
N ARG A 43 -7.58 4.90 -5.31
CA ARG A 43 -7.76 3.57 -5.88
C ARG A 43 -7.94 2.57 -4.74
N GLY A 44 -8.49 1.40 -5.04
CA GLY A 44 -8.61 0.33 -4.06
C GLY A 44 -10.05 -0.06 -3.78
N GLY A 45 -10.35 -0.28 -2.50
CA GLY A 45 -11.64 -0.86 -2.11
C GLY A 45 -11.60 -2.38 -2.11
N HIS A 46 -10.40 -2.95 -2.07
CA HIS A 46 -10.18 -4.39 -2.04
C HIS A 46 -8.91 -4.73 -1.23
N GLY A 47 -8.74 -6.00 -0.99
CA GLY A 47 -7.56 -6.51 -0.32
C GLY A 47 -7.47 -8.03 -0.42
N PRO A 48 -6.47 -8.64 0.24
CA PRO A 48 -6.25 -10.07 0.14
C PRO A 48 -7.33 -10.86 0.85
N GLY A 49 -8.04 -11.70 0.11
CA GLY A 49 -8.97 -12.70 0.66
C GLY A 49 -8.25 -13.93 1.18
N THR A 50 -7.05 -14.19 0.65
CA THR A 50 -6.11 -15.21 1.12
C THR A 50 -4.71 -14.61 1.10
N GLY A 51 -3.89 -15.01 2.09
CA GLY A 51 -2.52 -14.51 2.19
C GLY A 51 -2.44 -13.06 2.58
N LYS A 52 -1.29 -12.46 2.25
CA LYS A 52 -0.93 -11.09 2.65
C LYS A 52 -0.44 -10.30 1.46
N GLN A 53 -0.49 -8.97 1.60
CA GLN A 53 0.10 -8.05 0.62
C GLN A 53 0.92 -6.99 1.34
N LEU A 54 2.10 -6.70 0.79
CA LEU A 54 2.96 -5.63 1.26
C LEU A 54 2.95 -4.50 0.24
N LEU A 55 2.52 -3.32 0.69
CA LEU A 55 2.45 -2.12 -0.14
C LEU A 55 3.67 -1.27 0.18
N VAL A 56 4.55 -1.05 -0.80
CA VAL A 56 5.80 -0.31 -0.61
C VAL A 56 5.76 0.97 -1.44
N ALA A 57 5.97 2.11 -0.78
CA ALA A 57 6.06 3.40 -1.47
C ALA A 57 7.35 3.47 -2.29
N THR A 58 7.23 3.79 -3.58
CA THR A 58 8.36 3.87 -4.52
C THR A 58 8.47 5.21 -5.22
N GLY A 59 7.65 6.17 -4.85
CA GLY A 59 7.65 7.51 -5.44
C GLY A 59 7.23 8.54 -4.42
N GLY A 60 6.34 9.44 -4.80
CA GLY A 60 5.79 10.46 -3.92
C GLY A 60 4.86 9.88 -2.84
N PRO A 61 4.29 10.75 -2.00
CA PRO A 61 3.51 10.32 -0.85
C PRO A 61 2.20 9.64 -1.24
N VAL A 62 1.81 8.63 -0.46
CA VAL A 62 0.50 8.00 -0.51
C VAL A 62 -0.12 7.99 0.87
N GLN A 63 -1.43 8.08 0.91
CA GLN A 63 -2.23 7.93 2.13
C GLN A 63 -3.06 6.67 1.98
N ILE A 64 -3.09 5.84 3.02
CA ILE A 64 -3.79 4.55 2.98
C ILE A 64 -4.78 4.49 4.12
N VAL A 65 -6.04 4.18 3.81
CA VAL A 65 -7.02 3.78 4.81
C VAL A 65 -7.18 2.27 4.71
N VAL A 66 -6.94 1.58 5.82
CA VAL A 66 -7.06 0.12 5.90
C VAL A 66 -8.25 -0.20 6.80
N GLN A 67 -9.25 -0.88 6.25
CA GLN A 67 -10.35 -1.44 7.03
C GLN A 67 -10.01 -2.88 7.38
N ARG A 68 -9.85 -3.15 8.67
CA ARG A 68 -9.57 -4.48 9.17
C ARG A 68 -10.83 -5.36 9.13
N GLY A 69 -10.66 -6.67 9.24
CA GLY A 69 -11.77 -7.60 9.29
C GLY A 69 -12.74 -7.33 10.45
N SER A 70 -12.28 -6.68 11.52
CA SER A 70 -13.09 -6.24 12.66
C SER A 70 -13.96 -5.01 12.35
N GLY A 71 -13.73 -4.34 11.22
CA GLY A 71 -14.33 -3.05 10.88
C GLY A 71 -13.56 -1.84 11.34
N GLN A 72 -12.52 -2.01 12.16
CA GLN A 72 -11.63 -0.92 12.57
C GLN A 72 -10.89 -0.36 11.34
N ARG A 73 -10.74 0.95 11.29
CA ARG A 73 -9.98 1.63 10.24
C ARG A 73 -8.69 2.20 10.81
N ASP A 74 -7.60 1.91 10.11
CA ASP A 74 -6.27 2.46 10.37
C ASP A 74 -5.90 3.41 9.23
N HIS A 75 -5.19 4.48 9.58
CA HIS A 75 -4.80 5.55 8.65
C HIS A 75 -3.28 5.63 8.61
N VAL A 76 -2.71 5.47 7.42
CA VAL A 76 -1.26 5.33 7.23
C VAL A 76 -0.78 6.31 6.19
N ASN A 77 0.22 7.11 6.54
CA ASN A 77 0.98 7.93 5.60
C ASN A 77 2.27 7.22 5.22
N LEU A 78 2.50 6.98 3.93
CA LEU A 78 3.79 6.59 3.41
C LEU A 78 4.37 7.78 2.66
N CYS A 79 5.30 8.48 3.29
CA CYS A 79 5.82 9.75 2.78
C CYS A 79 7.07 9.60 1.94
N CYS A 80 7.84 8.53 2.17
CA CYS A 80 9.17 8.35 1.60
C CYS A 80 9.30 6.98 0.95
N VAL A 81 10.15 6.91 -0.07
CA VAL A 81 10.52 5.65 -0.71
C VAL A 81 11.01 4.63 0.32
N GLY A 82 10.45 3.44 0.31
CA GLY A 82 10.81 2.35 1.22
C GLY A 82 9.90 2.21 2.43
N GLU A 83 9.06 3.20 2.74
CA GLU A 83 8.03 3.01 3.75
C GLU A 83 6.95 2.07 3.21
N ALA A 84 6.45 1.18 4.06
CA ALA A 84 5.57 0.11 3.64
C ALA A 84 4.47 -0.18 4.66
N CYS A 85 3.37 -0.75 4.17
CA CYS A 85 2.22 -1.17 4.96
C CYS A 85 1.87 -2.61 4.61
N LEU A 86 1.71 -3.45 5.64
CA LEU A 86 1.31 -4.84 5.46
C LEU A 86 -0.20 -4.99 5.61
N LEU A 87 -0.83 -5.56 4.59
CA LEU A 87 -2.23 -5.98 4.66
C LEU A 87 -2.30 -7.45 5.01
N GLU A 88 -3.09 -7.76 6.03
CA GLU A 88 -3.39 -9.12 6.44
C GLU A 88 -4.62 -9.65 5.69
N THR A 89 -4.81 -10.96 5.72
CA THR A 89 -6.01 -11.58 5.13
C THR A 89 -7.28 -10.95 5.70
N GLY A 90 -8.16 -10.51 4.81
CA GLY A 90 -9.42 -9.87 5.17
C GLY A 90 -9.37 -8.34 5.24
N ASP A 91 -8.19 -7.75 5.18
CA ASP A 91 -8.04 -6.29 5.13
C ASP A 91 -8.46 -5.74 3.77
N VAL A 92 -9.12 -4.57 3.79
CA VAL A 92 -9.46 -3.81 2.59
C VAL A 92 -8.77 -2.46 2.66
N ALA A 93 -8.14 -2.04 1.57
CA ALA A 93 -7.40 -0.79 1.55
C ALA A 93 -7.90 0.13 0.43
N TRP A 94 -7.89 1.43 0.75
CA TRP A 94 -8.03 2.52 -0.23
C TRP A 94 -6.76 3.35 -0.17
N ILE A 95 -6.23 3.68 -1.33
CA ILE A 95 -4.98 4.42 -1.44
C ILE A 95 -5.21 5.71 -2.21
N ARG A 96 -4.87 6.83 -1.60
CA ARG A 96 -4.85 8.13 -2.25
C ARG A 96 -3.42 8.44 -2.68
N TYR A 97 -3.24 8.66 -3.97
CA TYR A 97 -1.95 9.01 -4.56
C TYR A 97 -1.85 10.54 -4.57
N CYS A 98 -1.05 11.09 -3.65
CA CYS A 98 -1.17 12.50 -3.27
C CYS A 98 -0.45 13.46 -4.22
N ALA A 99 0.53 12.98 -4.97
CA ALA A 99 1.35 13.83 -5.83
C ALA A 99 1.64 13.16 -7.16
N ALA A 100 2.08 13.93 -8.13
CA ALA A 100 2.64 13.38 -9.36
C ALA A 100 3.85 12.51 -8.98
N GLY A 101 3.92 11.32 -9.53
CA GLY A 101 4.99 10.36 -9.21
C GLY A 101 4.73 9.48 -8.00
N SER A 102 3.65 9.70 -7.24
CA SER A 102 3.26 8.76 -6.19
C SER A 102 3.00 7.39 -6.81
N ALA A 103 3.62 6.34 -6.23
CA ALA A 103 3.59 4.99 -6.78
C ALA A 103 3.73 3.96 -5.67
N LEU A 104 3.20 2.77 -5.92
CA LEU A 104 3.33 1.63 -5.03
C LEU A 104 3.87 0.42 -5.77
N LEU A 105 4.79 -0.27 -5.14
CA LEU A 105 5.15 -1.65 -5.46
C LEU A 105 4.38 -2.55 -4.49
N VAL A 106 3.63 -3.49 -5.02
CA VAL A 106 2.85 -4.42 -4.19
C VAL A 106 3.41 -5.83 -4.37
N LEU A 107 3.73 -6.46 -3.24
CA LEU A 107 4.19 -7.85 -3.19
C LEU A 107 3.08 -8.68 -2.53
N ALA A 108 2.68 -9.75 -3.18
CA ALA A 108 1.65 -10.67 -2.68
C ALA A 108 2.23 -12.07 -2.53
N ASP A 109 1.84 -12.78 -1.49
CA ASP A 109 2.32 -14.13 -1.23
C ASP A 109 1.46 -15.23 -1.85
N THR A 110 0.51 -14.84 -2.70
CA THR A 110 -0.31 -15.76 -3.49
C THR A 110 -0.20 -15.41 -4.97
N PRO A 111 -0.30 -16.41 -5.87
CA PRO A 111 -0.46 -16.13 -7.29
C PRO A 111 -1.73 -15.33 -7.56
N TYR A 112 -1.82 -14.69 -8.73
CA TYR A 112 -3.01 -13.97 -9.11
C TYR A 112 -4.22 -14.89 -9.22
N ASP A 113 -5.28 -14.54 -8.51
CA ASP A 113 -6.57 -15.21 -8.57
C ASP A 113 -7.66 -14.11 -8.48
N PRO A 114 -8.48 -13.93 -9.53
CA PRO A 114 -9.51 -12.88 -9.50
C PRO A 114 -10.56 -13.11 -8.41
N GLU A 115 -10.69 -14.34 -7.90
CA GLU A 115 -11.60 -14.67 -6.79
C GLU A 115 -10.91 -14.58 -5.42
N GLY A 116 -9.60 -14.30 -5.39
CA GLY A 116 -8.79 -14.26 -4.18
C GLY A 116 -8.83 -12.92 -3.44
N TYR A 117 -9.81 -12.05 -3.71
CA TYR A 117 -9.91 -10.73 -3.12
C TYR A 117 -11.16 -10.59 -2.26
N VAL A 118 -11.06 -9.75 -1.22
CA VAL A 118 -12.22 -9.21 -0.52
C VAL A 118 -12.43 -7.76 -0.95
N TYR A 119 -13.68 -7.33 -0.92
CA TYR A 119 -14.08 -6.01 -1.40
C TYR A 119 -14.91 -5.30 -0.36
N SER A 120 -14.88 -3.97 -0.37
CA SER A 120 -15.81 -3.12 0.37
C SER A 120 -16.14 -1.90 -0.46
N ASP A 121 -17.39 -1.47 -0.44
CA ASP A 121 -17.89 -0.25 -1.05
C ASP A 121 -17.98 0.92 -0.04
N ALA A 122 -17.55 0.70 1.20
CA ALA A 122 -17.54 1.70 2.25
C ALA A 122 -16.32 2.63 2.14
N ALA A 123 -16.10 3.21 0.96
CA ALA A 123 -14.95 4.06 0.68
C ALA A 123 -14.87 5.24 1.65
N PRO A 124 -13.65 5.68 2.03
CA PRO A 124 -13.48 6.88 2.84
C PRO A 124 -14.11 8.11 2.17
N THR A 125 -14.79 8.92 2.96
CA THR A 125 -15.33 10.19 2.48
C THR A 125 -14.23 11.24 2.41
N ASP A 126 -14.48 12.35 1.73
CA ASP A 126 -13.53 13.48 1.69
C ASP A 126 -13.19 13.97 3.09
N LEU A 127 -14.18 13.98 4.00
CA LEU A 127 -13.98 14.38 5.38
C LEU A 127 -13.04 13.42 6.11
N GLU A 128 -13.17 12.12 5.91
CA GLU A 128 -12.27 11.13 6.50
C GLU A 128 -10.83 11.34 6.04
N TRP A 129 -10.61 11.60 4.75
CA TRP A 129 -9.27 11.90 4.22
C TRP A 129 -8.68 13.16 4.84
N GLN A 130 -9.48 14.20 5.02
CA GLN A 130 -9.02 15.46 5.59
C GLN A 130 -8.69 15.36 7.08
N GLU A 131 -9.53 14.67 7.86
CA GLU A 131 -9.35 14.54 9.30
C GLU A 131 -8.25 13.54 9.68
N SER A 132 -8.10 12.50 8.89
CA SER A 132 -7.16 11.42 9.19
C SER A 132 -5.71 11.76 8.83
N PHE A 133 -5.51 12.70 7.92
CA PHE A 133 -4.20 13.06 7.39
C PHE A 133 -4.05 14.58 7.41
N PRO A 134 -3.48 15.12 8.48
CA PRO A 134 -3.23 16.56 8.64
C PRO A 134 -2.25 17.14 7.61
#